data_a0399294b84d5569050f403707e40255
#
_entry.id   a0399294b84d5569050f403707e40255
#
_cell.length_a   1.000
_cell.length_b   1.000
_cell.length_c   1.000
_cell.angle_alpha   90.00
_cell.angle_beta   90.00
_cell.angle_gamma   90.00
#
_symmetry.space_group_name_H-M   'P 1'
#
loop_
_entity.id
_entity.type
_entity.pdbx_description
1 polymer ?
#
loop_
_entity_poly.entity_id
_entity_poly.type
_entity_poly.pdbx_seq_one_letter_code
_entity_poly.pdbx_strand_id
1 'polypeptide(L)'
;MMSESTSETPAYGAAPRTSGKKTRVHHLQQWKASGERWSMLTAYDYSTAKLFDEAGIPVLLVGDSAANVVYGYDTTVPITVDELIPLVRGVVRGAPHALVVADLPFGSYEASPTLALASATRFMKEGGAQAVKLEGGERVSEHIATLTMSGIPVVAHIGFTPQSVNTLGGFRVQGRGDAAEQLIADAIAVQEAGALAVVMEMVPAELAGQVTRKLTIPTVGIGAGAECDAQVLVWQDMAGYTSGKTARFVKQFTQLGDQLRTAAATYADEVRRGVFPGPEHSF
;
A
#
# COMPACT_ATOMS: atom_id res chain seq x y z
N MET A 1 -45.63 -10.38 31.79
CA MET A 1 -44.70 -11.14 30.96
C MET A 1 -43.95 -10.15 30.09
N MET A 2 -42.74 -9.81 30.46
CA MET A 2 -41.87 -8.96 29.68
C MET A 2 -40.99 -9.91 28.83
N SER A 3 -41.02 -9.76 27.49
CA SER A 3 -40.19 -10.52 26.58
C SER A 3 -38.79 -9.94 26.59
N GLU A 4 -37.82 -10.70 27.10
CA GLU A 4 -36.43 -10.41 26.92
C GLU A 4 -36.06 -10.57 25.44
N SER A 5 -35.72 -9.45 24.78
CA SER A 5 -35.12 -9.49 23.45
C SER A 5 -33.65 -9.83 23.62
N THR A 6 -33.28 -11.07 23.35
CA THR A 6 -31.88 -11.46 23.17
C THR A 6 -31.35 -10.79 21.91
N SER A 7 -30.52 -9.75 22.08
CA SER A 7 -29.73 -9.19 20.99
C SER A 7 -28.66 -10.21 20.58
N GLU A 8 -28.87 -10.92 19.49
CA GLU A 8 -27.84 -11.77 18.88
C GLU A 8 -26.63 -10.90 18.48
N THR A 9 -25.52 -11.09 19.15
CA THR A 9 -24.23 -10.51 18.74
C THR A 9 -23.81 -11.21 17.44
N PRO A 10 -23.49 -10.47 16.36
CA PRO A 10 -23.04 -11.10 15.13
C PRO A 10 -21.81 -11.97 15.37
N ALA A 11 -21.74 -13.16 14.76
CA ALA A 11 -20.64 -14.12 14.94
C ALA A 11 -19.24 -13.55 14.58
N TYR A 12 -19.20 -12.44 13.86
CA TYR A 12 -18.01 -11.63 13.60
C TYR A 12 -18.28 -10.22 14.14
N GLY A 13 -17.90 -10.02 15.41
CA GLY A 13 -18.22 -8.82 16.15
C GLY A 13 -17.55 -7.57 15.58
N ALA A 14 -18.34 -6.51 15.41
CA ALA A 14 -17.81 -5.17 15.24
C ALA A 14 -17.22 -4.73 16.61
N ALA A 15 -15.89 -4.66 16.71
CA ALA A 15 -15.25 -3.97 17.84
C ALA A 15 -15.64 -2.49 17.83
N PRO A 16 -15.70 -1.82 19.01
CA PRO A 16 -16.02 -0.40 19.07
C PRO A 16 -15.02 0.40 18.23
N ARG A 17 -15.52 1.26 17.38
CA ARG A 17 -14.71 2.18 16.56
C ARG A 17 -13.88 3.07 17.48
N THR A 18 -12.56 3.02 17.37
CA THR A 18 -11.70 4.04 17.96
C THR A 18 -12.03 5.39 17.30
N SER A 19 -12.17 6.45 18.06
CA SER A 19 -12.60 7.80 17.62
C SER A 19 -11.46 8.57 16.93
N GLY A 20 -10.75 7.94 15.98
CA GLY A 20 -9.70 8.59 15.18
C GLY A 20 -10.29 9.53 14.13
N LYS A 21 -9.67 10.69 13.90
CA LYS A 21 -10.01 11.54 12.75
C LYS A 21 -9.53 10.87 11.47
N LYS A 22 -10.37 10.90 10.42
CA LYS A 22 -10.01 10.36 9.11
C LYS A 22 -8.81 11.11 8.51
N THR A 23 -7.79 10.36 8.10
CA THR A 23 -6.67 10.89 7.33
C THR A 23 -7.13 11.36 5.96
N ARG A 24 -6.72 12.57 5.58
CA ARG A 24 -7.05 13.19 4.29
C ARG A 24 -5.78 13.66 3.60
N VAL A 25 -5.85 13.88 2.31
CA VAL A 25 -4.71 14.28 1.47
C VAL A 25 -3.91 15.47 2.03
N HIS A 26 -4.60 16.50 2.56
CA HIS A 26 -3.93 17.68 3.11
C HIS A 26 -3.13 17.40 4.38
N HIS A 27 -3.45 16.36 5.15
CA HIS A 27 -2.66 15.99 6.33
C HIS A 27 -1.24 15.58 5.96
N LEU A 28 -1.04 14.93 4.79
CA LEU A 28 0.30 14.51 4.37
C LEU A 28 1.23 15.72 4.16
N GLN A 29 0.69 16.79 3.59
CA GLN A 29 1.42 18.06 3.42
C GLN A 29 1.69 18.75 4.77
N GLN A 30 0.70 18.73 5.68
CA GLN A 30 0.87 19.28 7.03
C GLN A 30 1.95 18.56 7.80
N TRP A 31 2.01 17.24 7.75
CA TRP A 31 3.05 16.44 8.40
C TRP A 31 4.44 16.74 7.85
N LYS A 32 4.57 16.86 6.51
CA LYS A 32 5.85 17.32 5.94
C LYS A 32 6.25 18.68 6.45
N ALA A 33 5.34 19.66 6.45
CA ALA A 33 5.62 21.02 6.90
C ALA A 33 5.99 21.08 8.39
N SER A 34 5.42 20.21 9.23
CA SER A 34 5.74 20.10 10.66
C SER A 34 6.92 19.17 10.98
N GLY A 35 7.48 18.46 9.99
CA GLY A 35 8.51 17.44 10.21
C GLY A 35 8.00 16.18 10.91
N GLU A 36 6.67 15.97 10.95
CA GLU A 36 6.06 14.78 11.52
C GLU A 36 6.19 13.61 10.55
N ARG A 37 6.78 12.50 11.03
CA ARG A 37 6.95 11.29 10.24
C ARG A 37 5.73 10.37 10.36
N TRP A 38 5.41 9.70 9.26
CA TRP A 38 4.25 8.80 9.22
C TRP A 38 4.57 7.50 8.50
N SER A 39 3.72 6.51 8.69
CA SER A 39 3.85 5.18 8.09
C SER A 39 2.77 4.92 7.04
N MET A 40 3.15 4.17 6.03
CA MET A 40 2.26 3.57 5.05
C MET A 40 2.46 2.05 5.10
N LEU A 41 1.39 1.28 4.99
CA LEU A 41 1.44 -0.17 4.81
C LEU A 41 0.61 -0.57 3.61
N THR A 42 1.02 -1.63 2.92
CA THR A 42 0.08 -2.26 1.99
C THR A 42 -1.03 -2.96 2.75
N ALA A 43 -2.19 -3.12 2.13
CA ALA A 43 -3.31 -3.92 2.62
C ALA A 43 -4.11 -4.45 1.42
N TYR A 44 -4.68 -5.64 1.53
CA TYR A 44 -5.33 -6.29 0.40
C TYR A 44 -6.70 -6.90 0.73
N ASP A 45 -7.13 -6.83 1.99
CA ASP A 45 -8.42 -7.36 2.43
C ASP A 45 -9.00 -6.55 3.60
N TYR A 46 -10.27 -6.81 3.89
CA TYR A 46 -11.02 -6.14 4.95
C TYR A 46 -10.41 -6.35 6.35
N SER A 47 -10.01 -7.58 6.67
CA SER A 47 -9.61 -7.95 8.04
C SER A 47 -8.26 -7.35 8.40
N THR A 48 -7.26 -7.45 7.50
CA THR A 48 -5.93 -6.84 7.71
C THR A 48 -6.02 -5.30 7.69
N ALA A 49 -6.82 -4.73 6.79
CA ALA A 49 -7.03 -3.28 6.75
C ALA A 49 -7.64 -2.75 8.05
N LYS A 50 -8.61 -3.48 8.64
CA LYS A 50 -9.21 -3.13 9.92
C LYS A 50 -8.19 -3.12 11.06
N LEU A 51 -7.34 -4.15 11.14
CA LEU A 51 -6.29 -4.23 12.15
C LEU A 51 -5.28 -3.07 12.01
N PHE A 52 -4.92 -2.70 10.79
CA PHE A 52 -3.98 -1.60 10.55
C PHE A 52 -4.60 -0.23 10.85
N ASP A 53 -5.87 -0.03 10.53
CA ASP A 53 -6.61 1.18 10.88
C ASP A 53 -6.75 1.33 12.41
N GLU A 54 -7.07 0.24 13.11
CA GLU A 54 -7.11 0.19 14.59
C GLU A 54 -5.72 0.40 15.23
N ALA A 55 -4.65 -0.02 14.57
CA ALA A 55 -3.26 0.24 14.98
C ALA A 55 -2.81 1.67 14.69
N GLY A 56 -3.63 2.49 14.02
CA GLY A 56 -3.34 3.89 13.73
C GLY A 56 -2.45 4.11 12.50
N ILE A 57 -2.36 3.16 11.57
CA ILE A 57 -1.66 3.37 10.29
C ILE A 57 -2.46 4.39 9.46
N PRO A 58 -1.89 5.56 9.18
CA PRO A 58 -2.66 6.65 8.58
C PRO A 58 -2.91 6.49 7.08
N VAL A 59 -2.07 5.72 6.38
CA VAL A 59 -2.18 5.52 4.93
C VAL A 59 -2.04 4.04 4.59
N LEU A 60 -3.01 3.51 3.83
CA LEU A 60 -2.97 2.15 3.32
C LEU A 60 -2.87 2.15 1.80
N LEU A 61 -2.00 1.30 1.27
CA LEU A 61 -1.79 1.11 -0.16
C LEU A 61 -2.34 -0.24 -0.60
N VAL A 62 -3.28 -0.24 -1.53
CA VAL A 62 -3.60 -1.45 -2.28
C VAL A 62 -2.70 -1.48 -3.51
N GLY A 63 -1.51 -2.05 -3.31
CA GLY A 63 -0.46 -2.09 -4.30
C GLY A 63 -0.66 -3.20 -5.34
N ASP A 64 -0.08 -3.02 -6.51
CA ASP A 64 0.04 -4.07 -7.52
C ASP A 64 0.90 -5.26 -7.05
N SER A 65 1.68 -5.09 -5.99
CA SER A 65 2.33 -6.17 -5.22
C SER A 65 1.34 -7.26 -4.74
N ALA A 66 0.01 -7.00 -4.75
CA ALA A 66 -1.02 -8.02 -4.61
C ALA A 66 -0.84 -9.17 -5.62
N ALA A 67 -0.31 -8.89 -6.80
CA ALA A 67 0.08 -9.90 -7.78
C ALA A 67 0.91 -11.02 -7.14
N ASN A 68 1.96 -10.64 -6.41
CA ASN A 68 2.87 -11.59 -5.78
C ASN A 68 2.31 -12.21 -4.49
N VAL A 69 1.76 -11.37 -3.59
CA VAL A 69 1.46 -11.80 -2.21
C VAL A 69 0.01 -12.26 -2.01
N VAL A 70 -0.89 -11.98 -2.94
CA VAL A 70 -2.29 -12.43 -2.90
C VAL A 70 -2.56 -13.48 -3.98
N TYR A 71 -2.14 -13.19 -5.22
CA TYR A 71 -2.42 -14.06 -6.38
C TYR A 71 -1.31 -15.06 -6.69
N GLY A 72 -0.09 -14.87 -6.15
CA GLY A 72 1.03 -15.77 -6.36
C GLY A 72 1.66 -15.66 -7.75
N TYR A 73 1.50 -14.53 -8.45
CA TYR A 73 2.19 -14.25 -9.71
C TYR A 73 3.67 -13.97 -9.46
N ASP A 74 4.53 -14.29 -10.42
CA ASP A 74 5.97 -14.09 -10.30
C ASP A 74 6.39 -12.60 -10.32
N THR A 75 5.58 -11.74 -10.95
CA THR A 75 5.81 -10.28 -11.05
C THR A 75 4.49 -9.52 -10.88
N THR A 76 4.58 -8.18 -10.78
CA THR A 76 3.39 -7.32 -10.70
C THR A 76 2.72 -7.11 -12.07
N VAL A 77 3.39 -7.44 -13.17
CA VAL A 77 2.93 -7.16 -14.53
C VAL A 77 1.58 -7.80 -14.90
N PRO A 78 1.26 -9.06 -14.49
CA PRO A 78 0.02 -9.70 -14.92
C PRO A 78 -1.26 -9.16 -14.28
N ILE A 79 -1.17 -8.51 -13.11
CA ILE A 79 -2.37 -8.12 -12.36
C ILE A 79 -3.18 -7.06 -13.10
N THR A 80 -4.48 -7.18 -13.05
CA THR A 80 -5.42 -6.32 -13.77
C THR A 80 -6.16 -5.34 -12.84
N VAL A 81 -6.77 -4.32 -13.43
CA VAL A 81 -7.69 -3.40 -12.73
C VAL A 81 -8.85 -4.18 -12.10
N ASP A 82 -9.38 -5.19 -12.79
CA ASP A 82 -10.51 -5.99 -12.34
C ASP A 82 -10.17 -6.86 -11.13
N GLU A 83 -8.93 -7.33 -11.01
CA GLU A 83 -8.44 -8.07 -9.85
C GLU A 83 -8.16 -7.16 -8.64
N LEU A 84 -7.71 -5.92 -8.86
CA LEU A 84 -7.41 -4.99 -7.78
C LEU A 84 -8.65 -4.31 -7.19
N ILE A 85 -9.66 -3.96 -7.98
CA ILE A 85 -10.86 -3.25 -7.50
C ILE A 85 -11.56 -3.96 -6.32
N PRO A 86 -11.78 -5.30 -6.33
CA PRO A 86 -12.36 -6.01 -5.19
C PRO A 86 -11.50 -5.89 -3.91
N LEU A 87 -10.17 -5.93 -4.03
CA LEU A 87 -9.25 -5.76 -2.91
C LEU A 87 -9.37 -4.33 -2.34
N VAL A 88 -9.34 -3.31 -3.20
CA VAL A 88 -9.52 -1.90 -2.80
C VAL A 88 -10.83 -1.72 -2.04
N ARG A 89 -11.92 -2.31 -2.54
CA ARG A 89 -13.24 -2.24 -1.90
C ARG A 89 -13.25 -2.86 -0.51
N GLY A 90 -12.54 -3.98 -0.33
CA GLY A 90 -12.35 -4.63 0.97
C GLY A 90 -11.59 -3.73 1.95
N VAL A 91 -10.44 -3.17 1.51
CA VAL A 91 -9.59 -2.30 2.32
C VAL A 91 -10.33 -1.03 2.74
N VAL A 92 -11.02 -0.36 1.81
CA VAL A 92 -11.78 0.87 2.11
C VAL A 92 -12.87 0.64 3.17
N ARG A 93 -13.52 -0.52 3.15
CA ARG A 93 -14.52 -0.88 4.18
C ARG A 93 -13.87 -1.20 5.53
N GLY A 94 -12.68 -1.79 5.52
CA GLY A 94 -11.94 -2.15 6.73
C GLY A 94 -11.30 -0.96 7.43
N ALA A 95 -10.90 0.07 6.66
CA ALA A 95 -10.12 1.20 7.14
C ALA A 95 -10.85 2.55 7.01
N PRO A 96 -11.82 2.85 7.88
CA PRO A 96 -12.61 4.08 7.80
C PRO A 96 -11.80 5.35 8.12
N HIS A 97 -10.66 5.24 8.83
CA HIS A 97 -9.84 6.38 9.25
C HIS A 97 -8.61 6.58 8.35
N ALA A 98 -8.01 5.53 7.83
CA ALA A 98 -6.86 5.65 6.93
C ALA A 98 -7.22 6.27 5.58
N LEU A 99 -6.26 6.93 4.96
CA LEU A 99 -6.29 7.29 3.54
C LEU A 99 -5.93 6.07 2.71
N VAL A 100 -6.83 5.60 1.85
CA VAL A 100 -6.59 4.45 0.99
C VAL A 100 -6.15 4.91 -0.40
N VAL A 101 -4.97 4.46 -0.80
CA VAL A 101 -4.35 4.67 -2.12
C VAL A 101 -4.44 3.36 -2.91
N ALA A 102 -4.81 3.42 -4.19
CA ALA A 102 -4.86 2.26 -5.08
C ALA A 102 -3.86 2.40 -6.23
N ASP A 103 -3.11 1.33 -6.52
CA ASP A 103 -2.21 1.30 -7.67
C ASP A 103 -2.98 1.21 -8.98
N LEU A 104 -2.52 1.96 -9.98
CA LEU A 104 -2.81 1.70 -11.37
C LEU A 104 -1.87 0.58 -11.84
N PRO A 105 -2.36 -0.63 -12.16
CA PRO A 105 -1.50 -1.73 -12.58
C PRO A 105 -0.93 -1.50 -13.99
N PHE A 106 0.14 -2.21 -14.31
CA PHE A 106 0.78 -2.18 -15.64
C PHE A 106 -0.24 -2.37 -16.76
N GLY A 107 -0.13 -1.58 -17.82
CA GLY A 107 -1.03 -1.60 -18.98
C GLY A 107 -2.32 -0.79 -18.78
N SER A 108 -2.57 -0.26 -17.59
CA SER A 108 -3.80 0.48 -17.30
C SER A 108 -3.69 2.00 -17.45
N TYR A 109 -2.48 2.54 -17.68
CA TYR A 109 -2.29 3.99 -17.79
C TYR A 109 -1.23 4.42 -18.79
N GLU A 110 -0.24 3.59 -19.14
CA GLU A 110 0.95 4.01 -19.87
C GLU A 110 0.67 4.49 -21.30
N ALA A 111 -0.41 3.98 -21.91
CA ALA A 111 -0.70 4.28 -23.32
C ALA A 111 -1.17 5.73 -23.56
N SER A 112 -1.83 6.36 -22.56
CA SER A 112 -2.26 7.76 -22.66
C SER A 112 -2.81 8.29 -21.34
N PRO A 113 -2.79 9.64 -21.13
CA PRO A 113 -3.46 10.28 -19.99
C PRO A 113 -4.96 9.97 -19.90
N THR A 114 -5.63 9.81 -21.04
CA THR A 114 -7.06 9.44 -21.10
C THR A 114 -7.30 8.05 -20.52
N LEU A 115 -6.44 7.08 -20.85
CA LEU A 115 -6.52 5.74 -20.28
C LEU A 115 -6.27 5.76 -18.77
N ALA A 116 -5.25 6.52 -18.33
CA ALA A 116 -4.98 6.72 -16.90
C ALA A 116 -6.21 7.28 -16.16
N LEU A 117 -6.88 8.29 -16.72
CA LEU A 117 -8.08 8.89 -16.17
C LEU A 117 -9.24 7.88 -16.08
N ALA A 118 -9.45 7.08 -17.12
CA ALA A 118 -10.47 6.05 -17.13
C ALA A 118 -10.23 5.00 -16.03
N SER A 119 -9.00 4.49 -15.92
CA SER A 119 -8.62 3.50 -14.91
C SER A 119 -8.70 4.07 -13.49
N ALA A 120 -8.17 5.26 -13.24
CA ALA A 120 -8.24 5.93 -11.95
C ALA A 120 -9.69 6.19 -11.52
N THR A 121 -10.56 6.60 -12.45
CA THR A 121 -11.98 6.79 -12.20
C THR A 121 -12.65 5.50 -11.71
N ARG A 122 -12.28 4.35 -12.25
CA ARG A 122 -12.78 3.06 -11.79
C ARG A 122 -12.36 2.77 -10.34
N PHE A 123 -11.09 2.97 -9.99
CA PHE A 123 -10.63 2.80 -8.62
C PHE A 123 -11.33 3.72 -7.62
N MET A 124 -11.60 4.97 -8.01
CA MET A 124 -12.34 5.92 -7.18
C MET A 124 -13.82 5.52 -7.02
N LYS A 125 -14.50 5.17 -8.10
CA LYS A 125 -15.95 4.92 -8.11
C LYS A 125 -16.31 3.50 -7.69
N GLU A 126 -15.62 2.50 -8.20
CA GLU A 126 -15.92 1.10 -7.95
C GLU A 126 -15.20 0.57 -6.71
N GLY A 127 -13.95 1.00 -6.48
CA GLY A 127 -13.13 0.62 -5.33
C GLY A 127 -13.38 1.49 -4.10
N GLY A 128 -13.66 2.78 -4.28
CA GLY A 128 -13.81 3.76 -3.21
C GLY A 128 -12.48 4.34 -2.71
N ALA A 129 -11.38 4.15 -3.44
CA ALA A 129 -10.08 4.76 -3.13
C ALA A 129 -10.16 6.28 -3.05
N GLN A 130 -9.29 6.91 -2.26
CA GLN A 130 -9.22 8.37 -2.13
C GLN A 130 -8.05 8.98 -2.88
N ALA A 131 -7.11 8.16 -3.34
CA ALA A 131 -6.00 8.54 -4.21
C ALA A 131 -5.59 7.33 -5.05
N VAL A 132 -4.86 7.57 -6.13
CA VAL A 132 -4.25 6.52 -6.94
C VAL A 132 -2.73 6.64 -6.93
N LYS A 133 -2.01 5.54 -7.21
CA LYS A 133 -0.55 5.57 -7.43
C LYS A 133 -0.25 5.10 -8.86
N LEU A 134 0.80 5.65 -9.45
CA LEU A 134 1.34 5.20 -10.73
C LEU A 134 2.86 5.36 -10.77
N GLU A 135 3.52 4.59 -11.64
CA GLU A 135 4.97 4.49 -11.72
C GLU A 135 5.54 5.30 -12.88
N GLY A 136 6.59 6.04 -12.58
CA GLY A 136 7.37 6.81 -13.53
C GLY A 136 7.64 8.23 -13.03
N GLY A 137 8.65 8.84 -13.63
CA GLY A 137 9.03 10.23 -13.39
C GLY A 137 8.48 11.17 -14.47
N GLU A 138 9.37 11.92 -15.11
CA GLU A 138 9.04 12.89 -16.15
C GLU A 138 8.14 12.33 -17.26
N ARG A 139 8.36 11.07 -17.67
CA ARG A 139 7.57 10.38 -18.73
C ARG A 139 6.07 10.26 -18.43
N VAL A 140 5.63 10.38 -17.18
CA VAL A 140 4.22 10.28 -16.78
C VAL A 140 3.66 11.60 -16.21
N SER A 141 4.39 12.70 -16.33
CA SER A 141 3.97 14.01 -15.83
C SER A 141 2.62 14.46 -16.42
N GLU A 142 2.40 14.23 -17.72
CA GLU A 142 1.12 14.55 -18.37
C GLU A 142 -0.04 13.71 -17.81
N HIS A 143 0.22 12.43 -17.49
CA HIS A 143 -0.75 11.54 -16.85
C HIS A 143 -1.14 12.08 -15.47
N ILE A 144 -0.14 12.42 -14.65
CA ILE A 144 -0.34 12.99 -13.32
C ILE A 144 -1.13 14.30 -13.41
N ALA A 145 -0.73 15.22 -14.30
CA ALA A 145 -1.41 16.49 -14.50
C ALA A 145 -2.88 16.30 -14.91
N THR A 146 -3.16 15.37 -15.82
CA THR A 146 -4.53 15.05 -16.25
C THR A 146 -5.39 14.54 -15.10
N LEU A 147 -4.85 13.64 -14.26
CA LEU A 147 -5.55 13.11 -13.11
C LEU A 147 -5.81 14.19 -12.06
N THR A 148 -4.79 14.97 -11.71
CA THR A 148 -4.90 16.01 -10.67
C THR A 148 -5.82 17.15 -11.08
N MET A 149 -5.79 17.57 -12.35
CA MET A 149 -6.73 18.54 -12.91
C MET A 149 -8.18 18.02 -12.91
N SER A 150 -8.36 16.71 -12.98
CA SER A 150 -9.66 16.06 -12.88
C SER A 150 -10.12 15.83 -11.43
N GLY A 151 -9.35 16.28 -10.43
CA GLY A 151 -9.67 16.15 -9.01
C GLY A 151 -9.30 14.80 -8.40
N ILE A 152 -8.46 14.01 -9.06
CA ILE A 152 -7.97 12.71 -8.55
C ILE A 152 -6.58 12.92 -7.94
N PRO A 153 -6.40 12.74 -6.61
CA PRO A 153 -5.09 12.84 -5.98
C PRO A 153 -4.17 11.69 -6.44
N VAL A 154 -2.91 12.01 -6.74
CA VAL A 154 -1.94 11.07 -7.29
C VAL A 154 -0.71 10.97 -6.40
N VAL A 155 -0.31 9.75 -6.05
CA VAL A 155 1.01 9.42 -5.51
C VAL A 155 1.88 8.95 -6.68
N ALA A 156 3.00 9.61 -6.92
CA ALA A 156 3.97 9.16 -7.92
C ALA A 156 4.90 8.09 -7.34
N HIS A 157 5.55 7.30 -8.20
CA HIS A 157 6.54 6.31 -7.79
C HIS A 157 7.74 6.34 -8.72
N ILE A 158 8.92 6.62 -8.17
CA ILE A 158 10.20 6.72 -8.86
C ILE A 158 11.27 5.85 -8.20
N GLY A 159 12.40 5.72 -8.85
CA GLY A 159 13.47 4.79 -8.46
C GLY A 159 13.27 3.44 -9.11
N PHE A 160 13.35 2.36 -8.35
CA PHE A 160 12.94 1.06 -8.86
C PHE A 160 11.41 1.04 -9.00
N THR A 161 10.95 0.71 -10.19
CA THR A 161 9.52 0.61 -10.52
C THR A 161 9.23 -0.84 -10.91
N PRO A 162 8.52 -1.62 -10.07
CA PRO A 162 8.25 -3.05 -10.30
C PRO A 162 7.62 -3.36 -11.65
N GLN A 163 6.76 -2.49 -12.16
CA GLN A 163 6.12 -2.63 -13.47
C GLN A 163 7.12 -2.55 -14.62
N SER A 164 8.26 -1.90 -14.41
CA SER A 164 9.36 -1.81 -15.39
C SER A 164 10.45 -2.87 -15.19
N VAL A 165 10.21 -3.91 -14.38
CA VAL A 165 11.21 -4.93 -14.01
C VAL A 165 11.93 -5.56 -15.20
N ASN A 166 11.21 -5.79 -16.29
CA ASN A 166 11.77 -6.35 -17.54
C ASN A 166 12.76 -5.40 -18.20
N THR A 167 12.44 -4.10 -18.27
CA THR A 167 13.33 -3.08 -18.84
C THR A 167 14.51 -2.81 -17.94
N LEU A 168 14.32 -2.82 -16.61
CA LEU A 168 15.38 -2.59 -15.63
C LEU A 168 16.31 -3.80 -15.45
N GLY A 169 15.95 -4.96 -16.01
CA GLY A 169 16.75 -6.18 -15.91
C GLY A 169 16.81 -6.75 -14.50
N GLY A 170 15.70 -6.66 -13.76
CA GLY A 170 15.52 -7.18 -12.42
C GLY A 170 15.65 -6.12 -11.31
N PHE A 171 15.65 -6.57 -10.05
CA PHE A 171 15.71 -5.71 -8.87
C PHE A 171 17.09 -5.05 -8.71
N ARG A 172 17.19 -3.76 -8.97
CA ARG A 172 18.43 -2.98 -8.90
C ARG A 172 18.18 -1.61 -8.26
N VAL A 173 19.15 -1.17 -7.45
CA VAL A 173 19.17 0.20 -6.89
C VAL A 173 19.27 1.21 -8.03
N GLN A 174 18.39 2.18 -8.05
CA GLN A 174 18.30 3.24 -9.06
C GLN A 174 18.92 4.55 -8.56
N GLY A 175 19.33 5.43 -9.47
CA GLY A 175 19.89 6.75 -9.12
C GLY A 175 21.35 6.71 -8.64
N ARG A 176 22.17 5.77 -9.12
CA ARG A 176 23.62 5.78 -8.87
C ARG A 176 24.37 6.49 -10.02
N GLY A 177 25.45 7.21 -9.65
CA GLY A 177 26.26 7.92 -10.64
C GLY A 177 25.43 8.92 -11.43
N ASP A 178 25.58 8.95 -12.74
CA ASP A 178 24.93 9.90 -13.65
C ASP A 178 23.39 9.80 -13.61
N ALA A 179 22.82 8.64 -13.22
CA ALA A 179 21.38 8.48 -13.04
C ALA A 179 20.80 9.25 -11.83
N ALA A 180 21.62 9.82 -10.97
CA ALA A 180 21.15 10.61 -9.84
C ALA A 180 20.48 11.92 -10.27
N GLU A 181 21.00 12.58 -11.28
CA GLU A 181 20.42 13.83 -11.82
C GLU A 181 19.05 13.56 -12.44
N GLN A 182 18.90 12.46 -13.19
CA GLN A 182 17.60 12.07 -13.75
C GLN A 182 16.57 11.77 -12.66
N LEU A 183 16.97 11.08 -11.56
CA LEU A 183 16.04 10.81 -10.46
C LEU A 183 15.56 12.09 -9.79
N ILE A 184 16.43 13.10 -9.65
CA ILE A 184 16.05 14.41 -9.12
C ILE A 184 15.09 15.13 -10.09
N ALA A 185 15.37 15.08 -11.39
CA ALA A 185 14.50 15.65 -12.41
C ALA A 185 13.13 14.97 -12.41
N ASP A 186 13.08 13.64 -12.35
CA ASP A 186 11.85 12.87 -12.23
C ASP A 186 11.02 13.30 -11.00
N ALA A 187 11.67 13.46 -9.85
CA ALA A 187 11.00 13.88 -8.62
C ALA A 187 10.40 15.29 -8.71
N ILE A 188 11.12 16.21 -9.34
CA ILE A 188 10.64 17.58 -9.57
C ILE A 188 9.48 17.56 -10.56
N ALA A 189 9.60 16.84 -11.67
CA ALA A 189 8.58 16.76 -12.71
C ALA A 189 7.24 16.23 -12.18
N VAL A 190 7.26 15.19 -11.35
CA VAL A 190 6.01 14.67 -10.75
C VAL A 190 5.39 15.65 -9.75
N GLN A 191 6.22 16.39 -9.00
CA GLN A 191 5.72 17.44 -8.13
C GLN A 191 5.07 18.57 -8.92
N GLU A 192 5.71 19.05 -9.98
CA GLU A 192 5.18 20.12 -10.85
C GLU A 192 3.89 19.70 -11.56
N ALA A 193 3.75 18.41 -11.87
CA ALA A 193 2.52 17.83 -12.40
C ALA A 193 1.38 17.73 -11.37
N GLY A 194 1.63 18.08 -10.10
CA GLY A 194 0.64 18.13 -9.04
C GLY A 194 0.50 16.85 -8.20
N ALA A 195 1.51 15.96 -8.22
CA ALA A 195 1.50 14.80 -7.35
C ALA A 195 1.36 15.19 -5.87
N LEU A 196 0.56 14.41 -5.14
CA LEU A 196 0.32 14.55 -3.70
C LEU A 196 1.54 14.18 -2.86
N ALA A 197 2.25 13.14 -3.29
CA ALA A 197 3.42 12.56 -2.65
C ALA A 197 4.22 11.76 -3.70
N VAL A 198 5.46 11.38 -3.36
CA VAL A 198 6.28 10.52 -4.21
C VAL A 198 6.88 9.37 -3.40
N VAL A 199 6.66 8.14 -3.88
CA VAL A 199 7.37 6.95 -3.39
C VAL A 199 8.74 6.89 -4.06
N MET A 200 9.78 6.62 -3.28
CA MET A 200 11.13 6.35 -3.75
C MET A 200 11.52 4.94 -3.35
N GLU A 201 11.65 4.05 -4.33
CA GLU A 201 12.02 2.66 -4.07
C GLU A 201 13.44 2.36 -4.50
N MET A 202 14.21 1.70 -3.60
CA MET A 202 15.58 1.26 -3.85
C MET A 202 16.49 2.37 -4.40
N VAL A 203 16.44 3.54 -3.78
CA VAL A 203 17.25 4.73 -4.07
C VAL A 203 18.34 4.85 -2.99
N PRO A 204 19.59 5.26 -3.34
CA PRO A 204 20.61 5.54 -2.33
C PRO A 204 20.09 6.53 -1.27
N ALA A 205 20.34 6.24 0.01
CA ALA A 205 19.78 7.01 1.13
C ALA A 205 20.15 8.50 1.08
N GLU A 206 21.39 8.82 0.70
CA GLU A 206 21.86 10.18 0.55
C GLU A 206 21.10 10.95 -0.54
N LEU A 207 20.89 10.31 -1.71
CA LEU A 207 20.12 10.88 -2.82
C LEU A 207 18.66 11.08 -2.44
N ALA A 208 18.06 10.10 -1.78
CA ALA A 208 16.67 10.21 -1.30
C ALA A 208 16.51 11.37 -0.29
N GLY A 209 17.49 11.57 0.60
CA GLY A 209 17.53 12.72 1.51
C GLY A 209 17.66 14.06 0.75
N GLN A 210 18.47 14.12 -0.30
CA GLN A 210 18.57 15.31 -1.16
C GLN A 210 17.24 15.62 -1.84
N VAL A 211 16.58 14.61 -2.42
CA VAL A 211 15.25 14.75 -3.04
C VAL A 211 14.21 15.22 -2.01
N THR A 212 14.18 14.61 -0.82
CA THR A 212 13.24 14.97 0.25
C THR A 212 13.36 16.46 0.65
N ARG A 213 14.58 16.98 0.72
CA ARG A 213 14.83 18.40 1.02
C ARG A 213 14.47 19.35 -0.12
N LYS A 214 14.55 18.90 -1.36
CA LYS A 214 14.19 19.70 -2.55
C LYS A 214 12.70 19.82 -2.78
N LEU A 215 11.95 18.76 -2.47
CA LEU A 215 10.53 18.71 -2.74
C LEU A 215 9.70 19.39 -1.64
N THR A 216 8.59 19.99 -2.04
CA THR A 216 7.56 20.49 -1.13
C THR A 216 6.49 19.44 -0.83
N ILE A 217 6.34 18.43 -1.69
CA ILE A 217 5.45 17.29 -1.45
C ILE A 217 6.14 16.22 -0.60
N PRO A 218 5.40 15.42 0.20
CA PRO A 218 5.96 14.32 0.99
C PRO A 218 6.65 13.25 0.16
N THR A 219 7.76 12.72 0.70
CA THR A 219 8.46 11.56 0.16
C THR A 219 8.19 10.33 1.02
N VAL A 220 7.95 9.19 0.38
CA VAL A 220 7.71 7.90 1.03
C VAL A 220 8.82 6.94 0.62
N GLY A 221 9.65 6.50 1.55
CA GLY A 221 10.78 5.62 1.27
C GLY A 221 10.41 4.14 1.37
N ILE A 222 10.96 3.34 0.46
CA ILE A 222 11.06 1.89 0.58
C ILE A 222 12.45 1.46 0.08
N GLY A 223 13.33 1.09 1.01
CA GLY A 223 14.74 0.88 0.67
C GLY A 223 15.45 2.16 0.22
N ALA A 224 15.00 3.34 0.68
CA ALA A 224 15.53 4.64 0.33
C ALA A 224 16.12 5.43 1.53
N GLY A 225 16.37 4.75 2.64
CA GLY A 225 16.95 5.36 3.85
C GLY A 225 15.92 6.08 4.73
N ALA A 226 16.42 6.66 5.82
CA ALA A 226 15.62 7.18 6.91
C ALA A 226 15.25 8.67 6.77
N GLU A 227 15.76 9.38 5.76
CA GLU A 227 15.51 10.82 5.60
C GLU A 227 14.22 11.16 4.85
N CYS A 228 13.51 10.17 4.29
CA CYS A 228 12.19 10.38 3.73
C CYS A 228 11.17 10.77 4.81
N ASP A 229 10.14 11.53 4.44
CA ASP A 229 9.08 11.98 5.35
C ASP A 229 8.25 10.81 5.89
N ALA A 230 8.12 9.74 5.10
CA ALA A 230 7.41 8.53 5.46
C ALA A 230 8.12 7.26 4.98
N GLN A 231 7.65 6.11 5.44
CA GLN A 231 8.12 4.79 4.99
C GLN A 231 6.94 3.91 4.63
N VAL A 232 7.11 3.08 3.58
CA VAL A 232 6.15 2.04 3.22
C VAL A 232 6.81 0.67 3.23
N LEU A 233 6.07 -0.36 3.62
CA LEU A 233 6.44 -1.77 3.46
C LEU A 233 5.23 -2.57 2.94
N VAL A 234 5.52 -3.65 2.23
CA VAL A 234 4.54 -4.72 2.01
C VAL A 234 4.26 -5.37 3.37
N TRP A 235 2.98 -5.46 3.76
CA TRP A 235 2.66 -5.89 5.12
C TRP A 235 3.10 -7.33 5.42
N GLN A 236 3.09 -8.19 4.41
CA GLN A 236 3.57 -9.57 4.55
C GLN A 236 5.07 -9.62 4.89
N ASP A 237 5.84 -8.72 4.31
CA ASP A 237 7.26 -8.58 4.63
C ASP A 237 7.45 -8.02 6.04
N MET A 238 6.74 -6.96 6.38
CA MET A 238 6.76 -6.34 7.71
C MET A 238 6.42 -7.34 8.82
N ALA A 239 5.43 -8.19 8.59
CA ALA A 239 4.96 -9.16 9.58
C ALA A 239 5.72 -10.50 9.56
N GLY A 240 6.68 -10.71 8.66
CA GLY A 240 7.32 -12.03 8.49
C GLY A 240 6.29 -13.11 8.13
N TYR A 241 5.32 -12.76 7.28
CA TYR A 241 4.24 -13.66 6.86
C TYR A 241 4.67 -14.58 5.72
N THR A 242 5.45 -14.07 4.77
CA THR A 242 5.98 -14.83 3.64
C THR A 242 7.21 -15.64 4.04
N SER A 243 7.32 -16.85 3.51
CA SER A 243 8.52 -17.69 3.65
C SER A 243 9.53 -17.34 2.55
N GLY A 244 10.82 -17.41 2.87
CA GLY A 244 11.89 -17.23 1.90
C GLY A 244 12.79 -16.02 2.16
N LYS A 245 13.55 -15.62 1.14
CA LYS A 245 14.52 -14.54 1.25
C LYS A 245 13.82 -13.17 1.14
N THR A 246 13.92 -12.38 2.18
CA THR A 246 13.44 -10.99 2.18
C THR A 246 14.47 -10.03 1.61
N ALA A 247 14.01 -8.89 1.08
CA ALA A 247 14.87 -7.82 0.62
C ALA A 247 15.67 -7.22 1.80
N ARG A 248 16.89 -6.75 1.55
CA ARG A 248 17.80 -6.20 2.59
C ARG A 248 17.18 -5.06 3.41
N PHE A 249 16.31 -4.27 2.82
CA PHE A 249 15.67 -3.12 3.48
C PHE A 249 14.47 -3.50 4.35
N VAL A 250 14.01 -4.76 4.29
CA VAL A 250 12.88 -5.25 5.08
C VAL A 250 13.34 -5.55 6.50
N LYS A 251 12.66 -4.93 7.46
CA LYS A 251 12.70 -5.33 8.87
C LYS A 251 11.41 -6.08 9.18
N GLN A 252 11.56 -7.32 9.62
CA GLN A 252 10.42 -8.09 10.14
C GLN A 252 10.18 -7.71 11.60
N PHE A 253 8.98 -7.27 11.91
CA PHE A 253 8.57 -6.89 13.26
C PHE A 253 7.98 -8.05 14.06
N THR A 254 7.62 -9.13 13.38
CA THR A 254 7.14 -10.39 13.94
C THR A 254 7.43 -11.54 12.98
N GLN A 255 7.07 -12.79 13.38
CA GLN A 255 7.20 -14.03 12.59
C GLN A 255 5.80 -14.65 12.40
N LEU A 256 4.88 -13.88 11.82
CA LEU A 256 3.47 -14.29 11.70
C LEU A 256 3.29 -15.56 10.87
N GLY A 257 4.11 -15.77 9.83
CA GLY A 257 4.07 -16.98 9.01
C GLY A 257 4.33 -18.25 9.80
N ASP A 258 5.31 -18.25 10.71
CA ASP A 258 5.62 -19.39 11.56
C ASP A 258 4.51 -19.63 12.60
N GLN A 259 3.98 -18.56 13.17
CA GLN A 259 2.86 -18.65 14.13
C GLN A 259 1.62 -19.26 13.47
N LEU A 260 1.26 -18.80 12.27
CA LEU A 260 0.11 -19.32 11.53
C LEU A 260 0.31 -20.79 11.13
N ARG A 261 1.51 -21.17 10.68
CA ARG A 261 1.85 -22.55 10.34
C ARG A 261 1.72 -23.47 11.56
N THR A 262 2.22 -23.02 12.72
CA THR A 262 2.11 -23.76 13.98
C THR A 262 0.66 -23.92 14.41
N ALA A 263 -0.12 -22.84 14.36
CA ALA A 263 -1.55 -22.88 14.70
C ALA A 263 -2.32 -23.84 13.79
N ALA A 264 -2.08 -23.80 12.48
CA ALA A 264 -2.73 -24.70 11.53
C ALA A 264 -2.36 -26.17 11.77
N ALA A 265 -1.08 -26.45 12.08
CA ALA A 265 -0.63 -27.80 12.40
C ALA A 265 -1.26 -28.32 13.70
N THR A 266 -1.33 -27.48 14.73
CA THR A 266 -1.98 -27.81 16.01
C THR A 266 -3.45 -28.11 15.81
N TYR A 267 -4.17 -27.24 15.10
CA TYR A 267 -5.58 -27.45 14.76
C TYR A 267 -5.80 -28.80 14.06
N ALA A 268 -5.01 -29.09 13.03
CA ALA A 268 -5.11 -30.35 12.28
C ALA A 268 -4.82 -31.59 13.16
N ASP A 269 -3.87 -31.48 14.09
CA ASP A 269 -3.54 -32.57 15.02
C ASP A 269 -4.67 -32.80 16.04
N GLU A 270 -5.21 -31.76 16.64
CA GLU A 270 -6.32 -31.84 17.60
C GLU A 270 -7.59 -32.41 16.97
N VAL A 271 -7.93 -32.01 15.75
CA VAL A 271 -9.05 -32.58 14.98
C VAL A 271 -8.82 -34.08 14.75
N ARG A 272 -7.62 -34.48 14.29
CA ARG A 272 -7.29 -35.90 14.03
C ARG A 272 -7.36 -36.76 15.29
N ARG A 273 -7.01 -36.20 16.45
CA ARG A 273 -7.03 -36.88 17.75
C ARG A 273 -8.39 -36.82 18.45
N GLY A 274 -9.38 -36.10 17.89
CA GLY A 274 -10.70 -35.90 18.50
C GLY A 274 -10.65 -35.03 19.77
N VAL A 275 -9.64 -34.18 19.93
CA VAL A 275 -9.52 -33.23 21.04
C VAL A 275 -10.32 -31.95 20.73
N PHE A 276 -10.33 -31.51 19.47
CA PHE A 276 -11.17 -30.44 18.99
C PHE A 276 -12.27 -31.00 18.05
N PRO A 277 -13.55 -30.55 18.19
CA PRO A 277 -14.07 -29.63 19.20
C PRO A 277 -14.20 -30.27 20.59
N GLY A 278 -13.94 -29.51 21.64
CA GLY A 278 -14.26 -29.87 23.01
C GLY A 278 -15.76 -29.60 23.34
N PRO A 279 -16.25 -30.00 24.53
CA PRO A 279 -17.63 -29.74 24.96
C PRO A 279 -18.01 -28.26 24.89
N GLU A 280 -17.08 -27.36 25.18
CA GLU A 280 -17.26 -25.90 25.14
C GLU A 280 -17.39 -25.34 23.73
N HIS A 281 -17.08 -26.11 22.70
CA HIS A 281 -17.21 -25.77 21.31
C HIS A 281 -18.40 -26.44 20.61
N SER A 282 -19.29 -27.10 21.37
CA SER A 282 -20.42 -27.88 20.87
C SER A 282 -21.75 -27.32 21.39
N PHE A 283 -22.82 -27.44 20.59
CA PHE A 283 -24.16 -26.98 20.91
C PHE A 283 -25.12 -28.15 21.16
#